data_802dc7b13fbe6afca45d4f1571a95ba9
#
_entry.id   802dc7b13fbe6afca45d4f1571a95ba9
#
_cell.length_a   1.000
_cell.length_b   1.000
_cell.length_c   1.000
_cell.angle_alpha   90.00
_cell.angle_beta   90.00
_cell.angle_gamma   90.00
#
_symmetry.space_group_name_H-M   'P 1'
#
loop_
_entity.id
_entity.type
_entity.pdbx_description
1 polymer ?
#
loop_
_entity_poly.entity_id
_entity_poly.type
_entity_poly.pdbx_seq_one_letter_code
_entity_poly.pdbx_strand_id
1 'polypeptide(L)'
;IGLRKYICSQFKPNVAKIIYDMFEAETILDFSMGWGDRLAGFYASEHGKHYVGLDPRKENHPIYEEQSKFYQKHLGFFEHDRKCDFHCSPAEDFDFDPLHEYFDLVFTSPPYFSVERYSYDDTQSWVRYKDIDDWNEGFLHSTLGKLWNSVKKGGYVLINISDVYSNAKWSTDRGWLEICNPMNDYLSKLGTYQGCIGMEMAKRPNNGGAGTAKSYEGSLWTEKSLENKEDKKFGEPIWIWKK
;
A
#
# COMPACT_ATOMS: atom_id res chain seq x y z
N ILE A 1 -26.74 3.55 -10.84
CA ILE A 1 -26.49 3.85 -9.41
C ILE A 1 -25.95 2.61 -8.65
N GLY A 2 -26.14 1.39 -9.18
CA GLY A 2 -25.64 0.14 -8.56
C GLY A 2 -24.17 -0.19 -8.81
N LEU A 3 -23.54 0.37 -9.82
CA LEU A 3 -22.18 0.02 -10.25
C LEU A 3 -21.09 0.38 -9.24
N ARG A 4 -21.27 1.43 -8.44
CA ARG A 4 -20.27 1.86 -7.45
C ARG A 4 -20.04 0.89 -6.26
N LYS A 5 -20.91 -0.11 -6.08
CA LYS A 5 -20.75 -1.13 -5.02
C LYS A 5 -19.69 -2.20 -5.36
N TYR A 6 -19.27 -2.30 -6.61
CA TYR A 6 -18.43 -3.38 -7.14
C TYR A 6 -17.12 -2.87 -7.74
N ILE A 7 -16.89 -1.58 -7.77
CA ILE A 7 -15.65 -0.99 -8.30
C ILE A 7 -14.73 -0.73 -7.12
N CYS A 8 -13.60 -1.41 -7.07
CA CYS A 8 -12.51 -1.09 -6.15
C CYS A 8 -12.07 0.36 -6.39
N SER A 9 -11.85 1.10 -5.33
CA SER A 9 -11.32 2.46 -5.46
C SER A 9 -9.87 2.39 -5.90
N GLN A 10 -9.54 3.07 -6.98
CA GLN A 10 -8.16 3.25 -7.40
C GLN A 10 -7.41 4.16 -6.43
N PHE A 11 -6.11 3.90 -6.25
CA PHE A 11 -5.24 4.81 -5.54
C PHE A 11 -5.13 6.14 -6.31
N LYS A 12 -4.83 7.24 -5.63
CA LYS A 12 -4.72 8.55 -6.28
C LYS A 12 -3.28 8.81 -6.73
N PRO A 13 -2.97 8.85 -8.05
CA PRO A 13 -1.61 9.06 -8.55
C PRO A 13 -0.94 10.34 -8.03
N ASN A 14 -1.71 11.42 -7.84
CA ASN A 14 -1.20 12.67 -7.29
C ASN A 14 -0.75 12.54 -5.83
N VAL A 15 -1.38 11.68 -5.03
CA VAL A 15 -0.92 11.40 -3.66
C VAL A 15 0.41 10.65 -3.70
N ALA A 16 0.55 9.65 -4.59
CA ALA A 16 1.81 8.95 -4.77
C ALA A 16 2.93 9.91 -5.18
N LYS A 17 2.68 10.80 -6.17
CA LYS A 17 3.63 11.85 -6.57
C LYS A 17 4.09 12.69 -5.36
N ILE A 18 3.14 13.22 -4.59
CA ILE A 18 3.43 14.06 -3.43
C ILE A 18 4.28 13.30 -2.40
N ILE A 19 3.97 12.03 -2.14
CA ILE A 19 4.75 11.19 -1.23
C ILE A 19 6.18 11.02 -1.77
N TYR A 20 6.36 10.66 -3.03
CA TYR A 20 7.69 10.47 -3.60
C TYR A 20 8.54 11.74 -3.54
N ASP A 21 7.95 12.90 -3.82
CA ASP A 21 8.64 14.19 -3.76
C ASP A 21 8.93 14.62 -2.31
N MET A 22 7.98 14.39 -1.39
CA MET A 22 8.15 14.72 0.04
C MET A 22 9.34 13.97 0.67
N PHE A 23 9.58 12.73 0.24
CA PHE A 23 10.69 11.91 0.72
C PHE A 23 11.91 11.94 -0.21
N GLU A 24 11.89 12.77 -1.26
CA GLU A 24 12.97 12.88 -2.28
C GLU A 24 13.43 11.49 -2.76
N ALA A 25 12.48 10.57 -2.95
CA ALA A 25 12.75 9.16 -3.18
C ALA A 25 13.23 8.92 -4.62
N GLU A 26 14.46 8.44 -4.78
CA GLU A 26 15.03 8.05 -6.07
C GLU A 26 14.72 6.58 -6.41
N THR A 27 14.81 5.70 -5.41
CA THR A 27 14.59 4.25 -5.56
C THR A 27 13.39 3.82 -4.73
N ILE A 28 12.37 3.29 -5.38
CA ILE A 28 11.05 3.04 -4.80
C ILE A 28 10.68 1.57 -4.97
N LEU A 29 10.17 0.97 -3.89
CA LEU A 29 9.52 -0.36 -3.90
C LEU A 29 8.02 -0.22 -3.66
N ASP A 30 7.23 -0.83 -4.52
CA ASP A 30 5.78 -1.03 -4.37
C ASP A 30 5.45 -2.52 -4.48
N PHE A 31 5.19 -3.17 -3.35
CA PHE A 31 4.98 -4.62 -3.32
C PHE A 31 3.52 -5.06 -3.56
N SER A 32 2.64 -4.13 -3.95
CA SER A 32 1.24 -4.40 -4.30
C SER A 32 0.74 -3.36 -5.31
N MET A 33 1.27 -3.41 -6.54
CA MET A 33 1.09 -2.38 -7.58
C MET A 33 -0.37 -2.10 -7.95
N GLY A 34 -1.25 -3.10 -7.85
CA GLY A 34 -2.66 -2.98 -8.19
C GLY A 34 -2.89 -2.54 -9.64
N TRP A 35 -3.46 -1.36 -9.84
CA TRP A 35 -3.78 -0.82 -11.17
C TRP A 35 -2.67 0.06 -11.79
N GLY A 36 -1.53 0.22 -11.11
CA GLY A 36 -0.42 1.05 -11.59
C GLY A 36 -0.58 2.55 -11.28
N ASP A 37 -1.48 2.94 -10.39
CA ASP A 37 -1.67 4.34 -10.04
C ASP A 37 -0.44 4.94 -9.32
N ARG A 38 0.26 4.15 -8.51
CA ARG A 38 1.51 4.57 -7.86
C ARG A 38 2.67 4.62 -8.84
N LEU A 39 2.68 3.76 -9.87
CA LEU A 39 3.59 3.87 -11.01
C LEU A 39 3.38 5.18 -11.78
N ALA A 40 2.14 5.60 -12.01
CA ALA A 40 1.85 6.90 -12.61
C ALA A 40 2.39 8.06 -11.75
N GLY A 41 2.22 7.96 -10.43
CA GLY A 41 2.81 8.92 -9.48
C GLY A 41 4.34 8.97 -9.53
N PHE A 42 5.00 7.82 -9.71
CA PHE A 42 6.44 7.74 -9.89
C PHE A 42 6.91 8.51 -11.13
N TYR A 43 6.26 8.30 -12.27
CA TYR A 43 6.59 9.02 -13.50
C TYR A 43 6.33 10.53 -13.41
N ALA A 44 5.41 10.96 -12.56
CA ALA A 44 5.12 12.36 -12.32
C ALA A 44 5.98 13.00 -11.21
N SER A 45 6.75 12.22 -10.44
CA SER A 45 7.59 12.73 -9.35
C SER A 45 8.84 13.43 -9.87
N GLU A 46 9.48 14.26 -9.04
CA GLU A 46 10.67 15.02 -9.42
C GLU A 46 11.96 14.21 -9.28
N HIS A 47 12.01 13.28 -8.31
CA HIS A 47 13.24 12.60 -7.90
C HIS A 47 13.33 11.15 -8.36
N GLY A 48 12.21 10.51 -8.71
CA GLY A 48 12.14 9.07 -9.00
C GLY A 48 13.05 8.64 -10.16
N LYS A 49 13.96 7.69 -9.91
CA LYS A 49 14.90 7.12 -10.89
C LYS A 49 14.62 5.65 -11.18
N HIS A 50 14.28 4.87 -10.14
CA HIS A 50 14.01 3.45 -10.28
C HIS A 50 12.81 3.01 -9.44
N TYR A 51 11.86 2.38 -10.10
CA TYR A 51 10.67 1.80 -9.49
C TYR A 51 10.69 0.28 -9.62
N VAL A 52 10.61 -0.41 -8.51
CA VAL A 52 10.45 -1.86 -8.46
C VAL A 52 9.05 -2.17 -7.98
N GLY A 53 8.27 -2.87 -8.80
CA GLY A 53 6.89 -3.16 -8.50
C GLY A 53 6.60 -4.66 -8.49
N LEU A 54 5.84 -5.13 -7.50
CA LEU A 54 5.36 -6.50 -7.40
C LEU A 54 3.84 -6.54 -7.46
N ASP A 55 3.31 -7.50 -8.19
CA ASP A 55 1.89 -7.86 -8.17
C ASP A 55 1.75 -9.32 -8.63
N PRO A 56 0.98 -10.18 -7.92
CA PRO A 56 0.83 -11.58 -8.31
C PRO A 56 -0.10 -11.77 -9.51
N ARG A 57 -0.83 -10.75 -9.94
CA ARG A 57 -1.80 -10.85 -11.04
C ARG A 57 -1.14 -10.70 -12.39
N LYS A 58 -0.97 -11.83 -13.11
CA LYS A 58 -0.25 -11.86 -14.41
C LYS A 58 -0.90 -10.97 -15.49
N GLU A 59 -2.22 -10.81 -15.47
CA GLU A 59 -2.93 -9.99 -16.47
C GLU A 59 -2.58 -8.51 -16.40
N ASN A 60 -2.09 -8.05 -15.24
CA ASN A 60 -1.70 -6.65 -15.07
C ASN A 60 -0.32 -6.33 -15.66
N HIS A 61 0.59 -7.33 -15.76
CA HIS A 61 1.99 -7.08 -16.15
C HIS A 61 2.15 -6.49 -17.56
N PRO A 62 1.47 -6.98 -18.61
CA PRO A 62 1.50 -6.33 -19.92
C PRO A 62 1.03 -4.87 -19.86
N ILE A 63 0.06 -4.57 -18.98
CA ILE A 63 -0.48 -3.21 -18.80
C ILE A 63 0.55 -2.31 -18.12
N TYR A 64 1.29 -2.79 -17.12
CA TYR A 64 2.38 -2.01 -16.50
C TYR A 64 3.47 -1.65 -17.49
N GLU A 65 3.84 -2.59 -18.37
CA GLU A 65 4.80 -2.36 -19.44
C GLU A 65 4.31 -1.30 -20.45
N GLU A 66 3.02 -1.35 -20.81
CA GLU A 66 2.42 -0.35 -21.69
C GLU A 66 2.35 1.03 -21.02
N GLN A 67 1.93 1.09 -19.75
CA GLN A 67 1.91 2.31 -18.96
C GLN A 67 3.32 2.92 -18.85
N SER A 68 4.32 2.10 -18.53
CA SER A 68 5.70 2.53 -18.40
C SER A 68 6.21 3.14 -19.70
N LYS A 69 6.03 2.46 -20.84
CA LYS A 69 6.40 2.97 -22.17
C LYS A 69 5.67 4.26 -22.53
N PHE A 70 4.37 4.34 -22.20
CA PHE A 70 3.58 5.53 -22.45
C PHE A 70 4.08 6.71 -21.64
N TYR A 71 4.30 6.54 -20.33
CA TYR A 71 4.78 7.64 -19.47
C TYR A 71 6.21 8.05 -19.86
N GLN A 72 7.11 7.10 -20.13
CA GLN A 72 8.48 7.37 -20.55
C GLN A 72 8.50 8.25 -21.81
N LYS A 73 7.65 7.96 -22.78
CA LYS A 73 7.52 8.74 -24.02
C LYS A 73 7.05 10.18 -23.79
N HIS A 74 6.35 10.43 -22.67
CA HIS A 74 5.77 11.75 -22.37
C HIS A 74 6.56 12.53 -21.31
N LEU A 75 7.70 11.99 -20.84
CA LEU A 75 8.63 12.74 -20.02
C LEU A 75 9.17 13.94 -20.79
N GLY A 76 9.47 15.02 -20.09
CA GLY A 76 10.03 16.23 -20.68
C GLY A 76 11.42 15.99 -21.29
N PHE A 77 11.81 16.84 -22.23
CA PHE A 77 13.08 16.71 -22.96
C PHE A 77 14.32 16.71 -22.05
N PHE A 78 14.23 17.29 -20.86
CA PHE A 78 15.31 17.35 -19.85
C PHE A 78 15.19 16.29 -18.76
N GLU A 79 14.17 15.43 -18.82
CA GLU A 79 13.99 14.36 -17.85
C GLU A 79 14.75 13.12 -18.32
N HIS A 80 15.43 12.47 -17.36
CA HIS A 80 16.17 11.25 -17.63
C HIS A 80 15.22 10.06 -17.75
N ASP A 81 15.65 9.04 -18.51
CA ASP A 81 14.97 7.76 -18.55
C ASP A 81 14.83 7.18 -17.15
N ARG A 82 13.62 6.75 -16.83
CA ARG A 82 13.29 6.12 -15.54
C ARG A 82 13.28 4.62 -15.69
N LYS A 83 13.94 3.94 -14.77
CA LYS A 83 13.97 2.49 -14.75
C LYS A 83 12.75 1.94 -14.01
N CYS A 84 12.15 0.87 -14.57
CA CYS A 84 11.08 0.12 -13.91
C CYS A 84 11.35 -1.38 -14.05
N ASP A 85 11.29 -2.11 -12.94
CA ASP A 85 11.34 -3.57 -12.92
C ASP A 85 10.01 -4.08 -12.33
N PHE A 86 9.29 -4.94 -13.07
CA PHE A 86 8.01 -5.49 -12.65
C PHE A 86 8.12 -6.99 -12.43
N HIS A 87 7.71 -7.45 -11.25
CA HIS A 87 7.79 -8.85 -10.85
C HIS A 87 6.40 -9.44 -10.62
N CYS A 88 6.06 -10.47 -11.39
CA CYS A 88 4.83 -11.25 -11.24
C CYS A 88 5.00 -12.28 -10.12
N SER A 89 4.86 -11.82 -8.87
CA SER A 89 5.07 -12.66 -7.69
C SER A 89 4.24 -12.15 -6.51
N PRO A 90 3.71 -13.03 -5.67
CA PRO A 90 3.31 -12.65 -4.32
C PRO A 90 4.49 -12.04 -3.57
N ALA A 91 4.22 -10.99 -2.81
CA ALA A 91 5.29 -10.25 -2.12
C ALA A 91 5.97 -11.09 -1.03
N GLU A 92 5.21 -11.94 -0.36
CA GLU A 92 5.72 -12.85 0.69
C GLU A 92 6.62 -13.97 0.14
N ASP A 93 6.56 -14.25 -1.17
CA ASP A 93 7.41 -15.24 -1.85
C ASP A 93 8.64 -14.62 -2.52
N PHE A 94 8.66 -13.30 -2.68
CA PHE A 94 9.74 -12.61 -3.38
C PHE A 94 11.05 -12.61 -2.58
N ASP A 95 12.16 -12.80 -3.27
CA ASP A 95 13.50 -12.71 -2.71
C ASP A 95 14.02 -11.27 -2.78
N PHE A 96 14.07 -10.60 -1.62
CA PHE A 96 14.57 -9.24 -1.49
C PHE A 96 16.09 -9.17 -1.23
N ASP A 97 16.79 -10.27 -1.00
CA ASP A 97 18.22 -10.28 -0.64
C ASP A 97 19.12 -9.61 -1.69
N PRO A 98 18.87 -9.78 -3.02
CA PRO A 98 19.65 -9.08 -4.04
C PRO A 98 19.50 -7.54 -4.02
N LEU A 99 18.49 -7.03 -3.31
CA LEU A 99 18.15 -5.62 -3.22
C LEU A 99 18.55 -5.01 -1.85
N HIS A 100 19.50 -5.60 -1.15
CA HIS A 100 19.94 -5.16 0.18
C HIS A 100 20.32 -3.67 0.20
N GLU A 101 19.73 -2.90 1.14
CA GLU A 101 19.92 -1.45 1.31
C GLU A 101 19.80 -0.64 0.00
N TYR A 102 18.84 -1.01 -0.85
CA TYR A 102 18.68 -0.43 -2.18
C TYR A 102 17.63 0.69 -2.23
N PHE A 103 16.51 0.58 -1.49
CA PHE A 103 15.39 1.50 -1.60
C PHE A 103 15.50 2.68 -0.63
N ASP A 104 15.23 3.88 -1.14
CA ASP A 104 15.00 5.07 -0.32
C ASP A 104 13.63 4.99 0.35
N LEU A 105 12.66 4.45 -0.39
CA LEU A 105 11.27 4.41 0.00
C LEU A 105 10.61 3.09 -0.40
N VAL A 106 9.93 2.47 0.54
CA VAL A 106 8.86 1.51 0.26
C VAL A 106 7.54 2.26 0.41
N PHE A 107 6.71 2.28 -0.63
CA PHE A 107 5.38 2.85 -0.54
C PHE A 107 4.36 2.00 -1.27
N THR A 108 3.39 1.47 -0.53
CA THR A 108 2.37 0.57 -1.06
C THR A 108 1.04 0.72 -0.35
N SER A 109 -0.01 0.19 -0.99
CA SER A 109 -1.31 -0.08 -0.39
C SER A 109 -1.59 -1.57 -0.59
N PRO A 110 -1.30 -2.43 0.40
CA PRO A 110 -1.55 -3.86 0.28
C PRO A 110 -3.06 -4.15 0.24
N PRO A 111 -3.47 -5.33 -0.24
CA PRO A 111 -4.88 -5.72 -0.23
C PRO A 111 -5.43 -5.71 1.20
N TYR A 112 -6.69 -5.29 1.35
CA TYR A 112 -7.36 -5.22 2.66
C TYR A 112 -7.97 -6.59 3.01
N PHE A 113 -7.14 -7.55 3.33
CA PHE A 113 -7.51 -8.93 3.64
C PHE A 113 -8.49 -9.51 2.59
N SER A 114 -9.62 -10.08 3.01
CA SER A 114 -10.63 -10.70 2.14
C SER A 114 -11.69 -9.73 1.60
N VAL A 115 -11.58 -8.44 1.91
CA VAL A 115 -12.54 -7.41 1.46
C VAL A 115 -12.36 -7.11 -0.01
N GLU A 116 -11.12 -7.14 -0.48
CA GLU A 116 -10.76 -6.92 -1.87
C GLU A 116 -10.33 -8.24 -2.53
N ARG A 117 -10.97 -8.57 -3.65
CA ARG A 117 -10.77 -9.82 -4.37
C ARG A 117 -10.53 -9.54 -5.82
N TYR A 118 -9.28 -9.45 -6.15
CA TYR A 118 -8.86 -9.12 -7.50
C TYR A 118 -8.85 -10.33 -8.44
N SER A 119 -8.60 -11.53 -7.90
CA SER A 119 -8.57 -12.80 -8.62
C SER A 119 -8.85 -13.96 -7.65
N TYR A 120 -9.09 -15.15 -8.16
CA TYR A 120 -9.24 -16.40 -7.41
C TYR A 120 -8.00 -17.30 -7.51
N ASP A 121 -6.90 -16.77 -8.03
CA ASP A 121 -5.65 -17.51 -8.15
C ASP A 121 -5.05 -17.81 -6.75
N ASP A 122 -4.34 -18.90 -6.67
CA ASP A 122 -3.66 -19.37 -5.45
C ASP A 122 -2.49 -18.43 -5.00
N THR A 123 -2.13 -17.48 -5.84
CA THR A 123 -1.15 -16.43 -5.56
C THR A 123 -1.73 -15.25 -4.78
N GLN A 124 -3.06 -15.17 -4.65
CA GLN A 124 -3.70 -14.07 -3.92
C GLN A 124 -3.68 -14.30 -2.40
N SER A 125 -3.33 -13.30 -1.63
CA SER A 125 -3.20 -13.41 -0.18
C SER A 125 -4.50 -13.87 0.51
N TRP A 126 -5.67 -13.39 0.08
CA TRP A 126 -6.96 -13.82 0.61
C TRP A 126 -7.32 -15.28 0.26
N VAL A 127 -6.71 -15.85 -0.79
CA VAL A 127 -6.87 -17.27 -1.15
C VAL A 127 -5.96 -18.13 -0.30
N ARG A 128 -4.73 -17.69 -0.03
CA ARG A 128 -3.73 -18.40 0.77
C ARG A 128 -4.07 -18.40 2.25
N TYR A 129 -4.45 -17.25 2.78
CA TYR A 129 -4.70 -17.02 4.20
C TYR A 129 -6.19 -16.78 4.44
N LYS A 130 -6.84 -17.63 5.23
CA LYS A 130 -8.29 -17.63 5.36
C LYS A 130 -8.80 -16.85 6.57
N ASP A 131 -8.00 -16.70 7.59
CA ASP A 131 -8.28 -15.89 8.76
C ASP A 131 -7.31 -14.69 8.84
N ILE A 132 -7.65 -13.73 9.69
CA ILE A 132 -6.92 -12.47 9.77
C ILE A 132 -5.54 -12.63 10.41
N ASP A 133 -5.39 -13.54 11.36
CA ASP A 133 -4.12 -13.76 12.06
C ASP A 133 -3.10 -14.41 11.11
N ASP A 134 -3.53 -15.48 10.41
CA ASP A 134 -2.72 -16.11 9.36
C ASP A 134 -2.34 -15.13 8.26
N TRP A 135 -3.26 -14.22 7.87
CA TRP A 135 -2.99 -13.21 6.86
C TRP A 135 -1.99 -12.15 7.36
N ASN A 136 -2.16 -11.68 8.60
CA ASN A 136 -1.20 -10.75 9.22
C ASN A 136 0.20 -11.37 9.29
N GLU A 137 0.31 -12.60 9.75
CA GLU A 137 1.61 -13.27 9.91
C GLU A 137 2.20 -13.72 8.58
N GLY A 138 1.44 -14.47 7.78
CA GLY A 138 1.91 -15.15 6.57
C GLY A 138 2.15 -14.21 5.40
N PHE A 139 1.30 -13.19 5.23
CA PHE A 139 1.44 -12.20 4.17
C PHE A 139 2.12 -10.92 4.66
N LEU A 140 1.49 -10.18 5.58
CA LEU A 140 1.90 -8.81 5.88
C LEU A 140 3.23 -8.77 6.65
N HIS A 141 3.32 -9.44 7.78
CA HIS A 141 4.56 -9.45 8.60
C HIS A 141 5.70 -10.16 7.87
N SER A 142 5.42 -11.27 7.19
CA SER A 142 6.42 -11.99 6.38
C SER A 142 7.02 -11.08 5.31
N THR A 143 6.17 -10.36 4.55
CA THR A 143 6.64 -9.41 3.53
C THR A 143 7.43 -8.27 4.15
N LEU A 144 6.89 -7.61 5.18
CA LEU A 144 7.54 -6.48 5.84
C LEU A 144 8.90 -6.85 6.45
N GLY A 145 9.00 -8.03 7.05
CA GLY A 145 10.26 -8.52 7.61
C GLY A 145 11.34 -8.77 6.54
N LYS A 146 10.96 -9.41 5.42
CA LYS A 146 11.88 -9.67 4.31
C LYS A 146 12.34 -8.39 3.62
N LEU A 147 11.42 -7.49 3.28
CA LEU A 147 11.75 -6.26 2.57
C LEU A 147 12.52 -5.25 3.45
N TRP A 148 12.47 -5.37 4.78
CA TRP A 148 13.12 -4.41 5.67
C TRP A 148 14.62 -4.26 5.41
N ASN A 149 15.30 -5.37 5.07
CA ASN A 149 16.72 -5.35 4.73
C ASN A 149 17.01 -4.64 3.40
N SER A 150 16.04 -4.56 2.51
CA SER A 150 16.19 -3.86 1.23
C SER A 150 16.05 -2.33 1.32
N VAL A 151 15.54 -1.83 2.44
CA VAL A 151 15.47 -0.39 2.71
C VAL A 151 16.85 0.13 3.14
N LYS A 152 17.29 1.26 2.63
CA LYS A 152 18.52 1.95 3.04
C LYS A 152 18.46 2.37 4.50
N LYS A 153 19.61 2.52 5.14
CA LYS A 153 19.69 3.20 6.45
C LYS A 153 19.20 4.63 6.31
N GLY A 154 18.25 5.03 7.14
CA GLY A 154 17.58 6.32 7.04
C GLY A 154 16.46 6.39 6.02
N GLY A 155 16.22 5.31 5.26
CA GLY A 155 15.08 5.18 4.35
C GLY A 155 13.77 4.93 5.09
N TYR A 156 12.67 4.89 4.33
CA TYR A 156 11.32 4.88 4.89
C TYR A 156 10.46 3.74 4.34
N VAL A 157 9.55 3.26 5.18
CA VAL A 157 8.47 2.33 4.80
C VAL A 157 7.14 3.01 5.09
N LEU A 158 6.36 3.21 4.05
CA LEU A 158 5.04 3.82 4.10
C LEU A 158 3.98 2.81 3.67
N ILE A 159 3.01 2.55 4.53
CA ILE A 159 1.93 1.60 4.27
C ILE A 159 0.58 2.32 4.36
N ASN A 160 -0.14 2.35 3.24
CA ASN A 160 -1.51 2.84 3.20
C ASN A 160 -2.46 1.67 3.46
N ILE A 161 -2.92 1.54 4.69
CA ILE A 161 -3.87 0.49 5.10
C ILE A 161 -4.66 0.93 6.32
N SER A 162 -5.89 0.45 6.42
CA SER A 162 -6.75 0.63 7.59
C SER A 162 -7.37 -0.70 8.01
N ASP A 163 -7.88 -0.74 9.24
CA ASP A 163 -8.72 -1.85 9.69
C ASP A 163 -9.98 -1.97 8.85
N VAL A 164 -10.51 -3.16 8.75
CA VAL A 164 -11.66 -3.45 7.88
C VAL A 164 -12.82 -4.05 8.63
N TYR A 165 -14.02 -3.76 8.15
CA TYR A 165 -15.23 -4.46 8.60
C TYR A 165 -15.57 -5.55 7.59
N SER A 166 -15.50 -6.81 8.02
CA SER A 166 -15.86 -7.97 7.22
C SER A 166 -17.19 -8.58 7.68
N ASN A 167 -18.09 -8.78 6.73
CA ASN A 167 -19.28 -9.62 6.89
C ASN A 167 -19.29 -10.75 5.85
N ALA A 168 -18.13 -11.04 5.31
CA ALA A 168 -17.97 -11.98 4.22
C ALA A 168 -18.29 -13.41 4.62
N LYS A 169 -19.03 -14.12 3.76
CA LYS A 169 -19.41 -15.53 3.97
C LYS A 169 -18.23 -16.51 3.79
N TRP A 170 -17.12 -16.04 3.30
CA TRP A 170 -15.94 -16.81 2.88
C TRP A 170 -14.70 -16.59 3.76
N SER A 171 -14.76 -15.67 4.70
CA SER A 171 -13.79 -15.54 5.79
C SER A 171 -14.38 -16.15 7.04
N THR A 172 -13.55 -16.77 7.87
CA THR A 172 -13.94 -17.22 9.22
C THR A 172 -14.22 -16.04 10.12
N ASP A 173 -13.57 -14.91 9.86
CA ASP A 173 -13.60 -13.73 10.70
C ASP A 173 -14.67 -12.75 10.27
N ARG A 174 -15.42 -12.25 11.25
CA ARG A 174 -16.52 -11.31 11.04
C ARG A 174 -16.41 -10.14 12.00
N GLY A 175 -16.91 -9.00 11.58
CA GLY A 175 -16.86 -7.77 12.36
C GLY A 175 -15.66 -6.91 11.99
N TRP A 176 -15.19 -6.14 12.93
CA TRP A 176 -13.96 -5.35 12.78
C TRP A 176 -12.73 -6.25 12.89
N LEU A 177 -11.90 -6.22 11.89
CA LEU A 177 -10.66 -6.97 11.81
C LEU A 177 -9.49 -5.99 11.93
N GLU A 178 -8.62 -6.26 12.90
CA GLU A 178 -7.45 -5.43 13.17
C GLU A 178 -6.29 -5.79 12.23
N ILE A 179 -5.83 -4.82 11.49
CA ILE A 179 -4.65 -4.89 10.63
C ILE A 179 -3.59 -3.90 11.11
N CYS A 180 -4.04 -2.70 11.48
CA CYS A 180 -3.14 -1.59 11.80
C CYS A 180 -2.33 -1.84 13.08
N ASN A 181 -2.96 -2.33 14.16
CA ASN A 181 -2.25 -2.62 15.39
C ASN A 181 -1.20 -3.72 15.23
N PRO A 182 -1.54 -4.92 14.72
CA PRO A 182 -0.56 -5.99 14.51
C PRO A 182 0.60 -5.55 13.60
N MET A 183 0.31 -4.82 12.51
CA MET A 183 1.32 -4.30 11.60
C MET A 183 2.28 -3.32 12.30
N ASN A 184 1.73 -2.34 13.01
CA ASN A 184 2.54 -1.32 13.68
C ASN A 184 3.32 -1.89 14.86
N ASP A 185 2.74 -2.82 15.63
CA ASP A 185 3.46 -3.54 16.69
C ASP A 185 4.62 -4.39 16.13
N TYR A 186 4.44 -4.97 14.95
CA TYR A 186 5.51 -5.67 14.26
C TYR A 186 6.62 -4.71 13.81
N LEU A 187 6.27 -3.63 13.11
CA LEU A 187 7.22 -2.64 12.59
C LEU A 187 7.96 -1.88 13.71
N SER A 188 7.34 -1.72 14.90
CA SER A 188 7.99 -1.10 16.06
C SER A 188 9.24 -1.86 16.55
N LYS A 189 9.34 -3.14 16.22
CA LYS A 189 10.51 -3.98 16.54
C LYS A 189 11.64 -3.80 15.52
N LEU A 190 11.33 -3.26 14.35
CA LEU A 190 12.26 -3.11 13.22
C LEU A 190 12.79 -1.68 13.07
N GLY A 191 11.94 -0.67 13.27
CA GLY A 191 12.26 0.72 13.01
C GLY A 191 11.59 1.71 13.93
N THR A 192 11.69 2.98 13.58
CA THR A 192 11.16 4.09 14.37
C THR A 192 9.91 4.69 13.72
N TYR A 193 8.80 4.68 14.43
CA TYR A 193 7.55 5.32 14.00
C TYR A 193 7.72 6.83 13.83
N GLN A 194 7.28 7.36 12.70
CA GLN A 194 7.39 8.78 12.35
C GLN A 194 6.05 9.51 12.31
N GLY A 195 4.96 8.82 12.56
CA GLY A 195 3.62 9.37 12.47
C GLY A 195 2.82 8.79 11.30
N CYS A 196 1.72 9.46 10.99
CA CYS A 196 0.77 9.02 9.98
C CYS A 196 0.28 10.21 9.15
N ILE A 197 0.16 10.02 7.84
CA ILE A 197 -0.46 10.98 6.92
C ILE A 197 -1.89 10.51 6.65
N GLY A 198 -2.87 11.39 6.81
CA GLY A 198 -4.26 11.15 6.42
C GLY A 198 -4.47 11.45 4.94
N MET A 199 -4.70 10.42 4.13
CA MET A 199 -5.14 10.61 2.74
C MET A 199 -6.63 10.91 2.72
N GLU A 200 -7.03 12.11 2.29
CA GLU A 200 -8.44 12.48 2.23
C GLU A 200 -9.23 11.56 1.28
N MET A 201 -10.28 10.96 1.80
CA MET A 201 -11.15 10.04 1.08
C MET A 201 -12.57 10.58 0.96
N ALA A 202 -13.21 10.34 -0.18
CA ALA A 202 -14.62 10.64 -0.33
C ALA A 202 -15.46 9.73 0.57
N LYS A 203 -16.45 10.31 1.24
CA LYS A 203 -17.38 9.56 2.12
C LYS A 203 -18.07 8.44 1.34
N ARG A 204 -17.92 7.20 1.80
CA ARG A 204 -18.56 6.04 1.16
C ARG A 204 -20.08 6.11 1.31
N PRO A 205 -20.88 5.89 0.26
CA PRO A 205 -22.33 6.22 0.23
C PRO A 205 -23.21 5.45 1.22
N ASN A 206 -22.80 4.39 1.84
CA ASN A 206 -23.65 3.53 2.68
C ASN A 206 -23.12 3.26 4.09
N ASN A 207 -22.01 3.83 4.46
CA ASN A 207 -21.53 3.71 5.83
C ASN A 207 -21.88 5.01 6.56
N GLY A 208 -22.87 4.97 7.41
CA GLY A 208 -23.22 6.08 8.28
C GLY A 208 -22.06 6.49 9.19
N GLY A 209 -21.00 7.00 8.60
CA GLY A 209 -19.88 7.65 9.29
C GLY A 209 -19.04 6.80 10.26
N ALA A 210 -19.29 5.48 10.30
CA ALA A 210 -18.74 4.64 11.36
C ALA A 210 -17.53 3.79 10.94
N GLY A 211 -17.12 3.87 9.68
CA GLY A 211 -16.12 2.95 9.15
C GLY A 211 -14.76 3.11 9.81
N THR A 212 -14.07 4.13 9.43
CA THR A 212 -12.65 4.27 9.78
C THR A 212 -12.42 4.87 11.18
N ALA A 213 -13.28 5.78 11.63
CA ALA A 213 -13.08 6.44 12.93
C ALA A 213 -13.24 5.49 14.14
N LYS A 214 -14.05 4.43 14.02
CA LYS A 214 -14.21 3.44 15.10
C LYS A 214 -13.07 2.44 15.19
N SER A 215 -12.41 2.14 14.07
CA SER A 215 -11.28 1.21 14.07
C SER A 215 -10.07 1.76 14.85
N TYR A 216 -10.05 3.05 15.08
CA TYR A 216 -8.95 3.70 15.81
C TYR A 216 -9.31 4.02 17.27
N GLU A 217 -10.55 3.87 17.71
CA GLU A 217 -10.93 4.04 19.12
C GLU A 217 -10.28 2.97 19.99
N GLY A 218 -9.28 3.36 20.77
CA GLY A 218 -8.56 2.49 21.70
C GLY A 218 -7.27 1.87 21.18
N SER A 219 -6.91 2.11 19.92
CA SER A 219 -5.62 1.72 19.36
C SER A 219 -4.48 2.59 19.92
N LEU A 220 -3.33 1.99 20.27
CA LEU A 220 -2.11 2.72 20.64
C LEU A 220 -1.61 3.63 19.52
N TRP A 221 -1.98 3.31 18.29
CA TRP A 221 -1.57 4.01 17.06
C TRP A 221 -2.59 5.03 16.58
N THR A 222 -3.73 5.14 17.29
CA THR A 222 -4.73 6.15 17.00
C THR A 222 -4.23 7.50 17.40
N GLU A 223 -3.55 8.13 16.53
CA GLU A 223 -3.26 9.51 16.78
C GLU A 223 -4.47 10.37 16.42
N LYS A 224 -4.72 11.33 17.31
CA LYS A 224 -5.70 12.42 17.14
C LYS A 224 -5.53 13.18 15.81
N SER A 225 -4.42 12.95 15.11
CA SER A 225 -4.07 13.53 13.81
C SER A 225 -4.97 13.08 12.65
N LEU A 226 -5.64 11.92 12.74
CA LEU A 226 -6.57 11.45 11.72
C LEU A 226 -7.99 12.02 11.86
N GLU A 227 -8.31 12.59 13.02
CA GLU A 227 -9.56 13.27 13.26
C GLU A 227 -9.40 14.78 13.12
N ASN A 228 -9.61 15.33 11.95
CA ASN A 228 -9.97 16.75 11.88
C ASN A 228 -11.45 16.90 12.24
N LYS A 229 -11.72 17.06 13.55
CA LYS A 229 -13.08 17.18 14.09
C LYS A 229 -13.83 18.41 13.57
N GLU A 230 -13.10 19.45 13.18
CA GLU A 230 -13.70 20.70 12.69
C GLU A 230 -14.23 20.55 11.27
N ASP A 231 -13.53 19.84 10.39
CA ASP A 231 -13.86 19.75 8.96
C ASP A 231 -14.68 18.51 8.60
N LYS A 232 -14.90 17.58 9.51
CA LYS A 232 -15.57 16.28 9.26
C LYS A 232 -14.99 15.52 8.04
N LYS A 233 -13.69 15.66 7.81
CA LYS A 233 -13.00 15.00 6.71
C LYS A 233 -12.61 13.58 7.11
N PHE A 234 -12.73 12.67 6.15
CA PHE A 234 -12.28 11.28 6.30
C PHE A 234 -10.90 11.14 5.71
N GLY A 235 -9.96 10.60 6.51
CA GLY A 235 -8.63 10.24 6.05
C GLY A 235 -8.40 8.74 6.12
N GLU A 236 -7.79 8.17 5.09
CA GLU A 236 -7.23 6.83 5.15
C GLU A 236 -5.76 6.95 5.54
N PRO A 237 -5.26 6.18 6.53
CA PRO A 237 -3.92 6.39 7.06
C PRO A 237 -2.83 5.88 6.11
N ILE A 238 -1.75 6.63 6.03
CA ILE A 238 -0.47 6.20 5.48
C ILE A 238 0.52 6.20 6.65
N TRP A 239 0.84 5.02 7.17
CA TRP A 239 1.72 4.82 8.31
C TRP A 239 3.17 4.97 7.90
N ILE A 240 3.99 5.70 8.65
CA ILE A 240 5.36 6.06 8.31
C ILE A 240 6.35 5.47 9.32
N TRP A 241 7.28 4.69 8.82
CA TRP A 241 8.33 4.04 9.59
C TRP A 241 9.70 4.35 8.98
N LYS A 242 10.70 4.63 9.84
CA LYS A 242 12.08 4.91 9.43
C LYS A 242 13.01 3.78 9.88
N LYS A 243 13.87 3.33 8.97
CA LYS A 243 14.95 2.40 9.25
C LYS A 243 16.18 3.10 9.84
#